data_2830cea13c734f76c3590f9fab4a3f55
#
_entry.id   2830cea13c734f76c3590f9fab4a3f55
#
_cell.length_a   1.000
_cell.length_b   1.000
_cell.length_c   1.000
_cell.angle_alpha   90.00
_cell.angle_beta   90.00
_cell.angle_gamma   90.00
#
_symmetry.space_group_name_H-M   'P 1'
#
loop_
_entity.id
_entity.type
_entity.pdbx_description
1 polymer ?
#
loop_
_entity_poly.entity_id
_entity_poly.type
_entity_poly.pdbx_seq_one_letter_code
_entity_poly.pdbx_strand_id
1 'polypeptide(L)'
;VCSRPGVYGSITRESLYIDLMWILIGAACLAWSVISKVTYTIYKTDNARLHIIHDKQHDAIVNELMSRRKAQLLAWYADVNVDNDLTNEINKFKWLAEQEVLTEEESKQKIEEAKFYHQQQGDEERLLN
;
A
#
# COMPACT_ATOMS: atom_id res chain seq x y z
N VAL A 1 69.79 -0.39 39.98
CA VAL A 1 68.83 -1.00 39.08
C VAL A 1 67.44 -0.95 39.72
N CYS A 2 66.64 0.02 39.40
CA CYS A 2 65.25 0.13 39.87
C CYS A 2 64.38 -0.81 39.06
N SER A 3 64.01 -1.93 39.62
CA SER A 3 62.88 -2.77 39.11
C SER A 3 61.58 -2.05 39.44
N ARG A 4 60.90 -1.56 38.43
CA ARG A 4 59.51 -1.16 38.59
C ARG A 4 58.67 -2.40 38.85
N PRO A 5 57.88 -2.50 39.93
CA PRO A 5 56.89 -3.55 40.08
C PRO A 5 55.84 -3.32 39.01
N GLY A 6 55.63 -4.32 38.17
CA GLY A 6 54.51 -4.31 37.22
C GLY A 6 53.20 -4.19 37.99
N VAL A 7 52.45 -3.16 37.68
CA VAL A 7 51.07 -3.01 38.15
C VAL A 7 50.21 -4.02 37.34
N TYR A 8 50.25 -5.26 37.82
CA TYR A 8 49.17 -6.20 37.51
C TYR A 8 47.98 -5.71 38.34
N GLY A 9 47.15 -4.89 37.72
CA GLY A 9 45.88 -4.53 38.32
C GLY A 9 45.13 -5.82 38.63
N SER A 10 44.96 -6.07 39.93
CA SER A 10 44.05 -7.15 40.38
C SER A 10 42.68 -6.82 39.81
N ILE A 11 42.26 -7.56 38.81
CA ILE A 11 40.89 -7.54 38.30
C ILE A 11 40.03 -7.98 39.49
N THR A 12 39.46 -7.02 40.20
CA THR A 12 38.60 -7.29 41.34
C THR A 12 37.33 -7.94 40.78
N ARG A 13 36.77 -8.93 41.53
CA ARG A 13 35.53 -9.57 41.15
C ARG A 13 34.40 -8.57 40.79
N GLU A 14 34.42 -7.44 41.45
CA GLU A 14 33.45 -6.36 41.22
C GLU A 14 33.55 -5.77 39.82
N SER A 15 34.73 -5.58 39.25
CA SER A 15 34.89 -5.06 37.90
C SER A 15 34.39 -6.07 36.86
N LEU A 16 34.61 -7.36 37.11
CA LEU A 16 34.08 -8.45 36.23
C LEU A 16 32.56 -8.50 36.21
N TYR A 17 31.90 -8.25 37.34
CA TYR A 17 30.42 -8.21 37.37
C TYR A 17 29.87 -6.99 36.62
N ILE A 18 30.54 -5.87 36.71
CA ILE A 18 30.14 -4.63 35.99
C ILE A 18 30.31 -4.83 34.49
N ASP A 19 31.40 -5.41 34.02
CA ASP A 19 31.66 -5.69 32.62
C ASP A 19 30.67 -6.71 32.08
N LEU A 20 30.35 -7.78 32.83
CA LEU A 20 29.36 -8.76 32.49
C LEU A 20 27.95 -8.18 32.38
N MET A 21 27.59 -7.27 33.30
CA MET A 21 26.29 -6.56 33.22
C MET A 21 26.17 -5.74 31.96
N TRP A 22 27.20 -5.01 31.56
CA TRP A 22 27.18 -4.21 30.33
C TRP A 22 27.07 -5.07 29.09
N ILE A 23 27.74 -6.22 29.05
CA ILE A 23 27.63 -7.21 27.96
C ILE A 23 26.20 -7.76 27.87
N LEU A 24 25.58 -8.09 29.01
CA LEU A 24 24.18 -8.59 29.03
C LEU A 24 23.19 -7.53 28.56
N ILE A 25 23.35 -6.27 28.97
CA ILE A 25 22.51 -5.17 28.53
C ILE A 25 22.67 -4.96 27.01
N GLY A 26 23.90 -4.98 26.50
CA GLY A 26 24.18 -4.87 25.08
C GLY A 26 23.56 -6.01 24.27
N ALA A 27 23.68 -7.25 24.76
CA ALA A 27 23.07 -8.42 24.12
C ALA A 27 21.54 -8.35 24.13
N ALA A 28 20.92 -7.89 25.22
CA ALA A 28 19.48 -7.71 25.31
C ALA A 28 18.99 -6.62 24.35
N CYS A 29 19.71 -5.51 24.20
CA CYS A 29 19.38 -4.46 23.23
C CYS A 29 19.48 -4.96 21.77
N LEU A 30 20.52 -5.74 21.46
CA LEU A 30 20.67 -6.34 20.13
C LEU A 30 19.55 -7.33 19.83
N ALA A 31 19.21 -8.21 20.77
CA ALA A 31 18.10 -9.16 20.64
C ALA A 31 16.78 -8.41 20.42
N TRP A 32 16.52 -7.37 21.18
CA TRP A 32 15.33 -6.54 21.00
C TRP A 32 15.29 -5.87 19.63
N SER A 33 16.41 -5.34 19.15
CA SER A 33 16.52 -4.74 17.82
C SER A 33 16.24 -5.73 16.69
N VAL A 34 16.63 -6.99 16.82
CA VAL A 34 16.36 -8.03 15.83
C VAL A 34 14.89 -8.44 15.83
N ILE A 35 14.26 -8.50 17.01
CA ILE A 35 12.85 -8.86 17.17
C ILE A 35 11.93 -7.71 16.71
N SER A 36 12.35 -6.46 16.92
CA SER A 36 11.58 -5.25 16.60
C SER A 36 11.72 -4.79 15.14
N LYS A 37 11.92 -5.73 14.20
CA LYS A 37 11.93 -5.37 12.76
C LYS A 37 10.56 -4.88 12.34
N VAL A 38 10.47 -3.62 11.98
CA VAL A 38 9.26 -3.01 11.42
C VAL A 38 9.28 -3.23 9.92
N THR A 39 8.30 -3.97 9.42
CA THR A 39 8.09 -4.16 7.99
C THR A 39 7.13 -3.09 7.48
N TYR A 40 7.48 -2.42 6.40
CA TYR A 40 6.65 -1.41 5.75
C TYR A 40 6.14 -1.92 4.42
N THR A 41 4.86 -1.72 4.16
CA THR A 41 4.30 -1.89 2.83
C THR A 41 4.24 -0.53 2.15
N ILE A 42 4.85 -0.40 0.97
CA ILE A 42 4.91 0.85 0.22
C ILE A 42 3.95 0.75 -0.96
N TYR A 43 2.89 1.54 -0.94
CA TYR A 43 2.02 1.74 -2.09
C TYR A 43 2.51 2.95 -2.89
N LYS A 44 2.92 2.71 -4.12
CA LYS A 44 3.33 3.76 -5.05
C LYS A 44 2.15 4.16 -5.90
N THR A 45 1.86 5.44 -5.90
CA THR A 45 0.98 6.10 -6.86
C THR A 45 1.84 7.14 -7.60
N ASP A 46 1.46 7.54 -8.81
CA ASP A 46 2.26 8.44 -9.65
C ASP A 46 2.69 9.73 -8.93
N ASN A 47 1.85 10.26 -8.04
CA ASN A 47 2.08 11.51 -7.33
C ASN A 47 2.39 11.36 -5.83
N ALA A 48 2.30 10.14 -5.26
CA ALA A 48 2.47 9.93 -3.83
C ALA A 48 3.02 8.54 -3.49
N ARG A 49 3.69 8.47 -2.33
CA ARG A 49 4.12 7.21 -1.73
C ARG A 49 3.49 7.10 -0.34
N LEU A 50 2.68 6.08 -0.16
CA LEU A 50 2.07 5.78 1.12
C LEU A 50 2.86 4.66 1.81
N HIS A 51 3.36 4.92 3.01
CA HIS A 51 4.06 3.96 3.86
C HIS A 51 3.10 3.47 4.93
N ILE A 52 2.72 2.20 4.89
CA ILE A 52 1.88 1.59 5.91
C ILE A 52 2.71 0.61 6.72
N ILE A 53 2.73 0.77 8.04
CA ILE A 53 3.43 -0.13 8.95
C ILE A 53 2.68 -1.46 8.99
N HIS A 54 3.41 -2.55 8.82
CA HIS A 54 2.85 -3.90 8.88
C HIS A 54 2.72 -4.34 10.34
N ASP A 55 1.62 -3.91 10.97
CA ASP A 55 1.24 -4.29 12.34
C ASP A 55 -0.08 -5.10 12.35
N LYS A 56 -0.65 -5.34 13.53
CA LYS A 56 -1.91 -6.08 13.69
C LYS A 56 -3.12 -5.41 13.02
N GLN A 57 -3.06 -4.11 12.75
CA GLN A 57 -4.13 -3.35 12.12
C GLN A 57 -3.90 -3.12 10.62
N HIS A 58 -2.76 -3.56 10.09
CA HIS A 58 -2.38 -3.37 8.69
C HIS A 58 -3.49 -3.80 7.73
N ASP A 59 -4.00 -5.02 7.88
CA ASP A 59 -5.01 -5.58 6.97
C ASP A 59 -6.34 -4.82 7.05
N ALA A 60 -6.73 -4.36 8.25
CA ALA A 60 -7.93 -3.56 8.43
C ALA A 60 -7.79 -2.19 7.74
N ILE A 61 -6.64 -1.54 7.87
CA ILE A 61 -6.34 -0.25 7.23
C ILE A 61 -6.32 -0.39 5.72
N VAL A 62 -5.66 -1.43 5.19
CA VAL A 62 -5.59 -1.69 3.75
C VAL A 62 -6.97 -1.97 3.18
N ASN A 63 -7.78 -2.81 3.83
CA ASN A 63 -9.14 -3.12 3.41
C ASN A 63 -10.03 -1.87 3.39
N GLU A 64 -9.96 -1.04 4.42
CA GLU A 64 -10.68 0.22 4.48
C GLU A 64 -10.24 1.19 3.38
N LEU A 65 -8.94 1.30 3.13
CA LEU A 65 -8.39 2.13 2.06
C LEU A 65 -8.89 1.67 0.68
N MET A 66 -8.85 0.36 0.42
CA MET A 66 -9.31 -0.23 -0.84
C MET A 66 -10.82 -0.05 -1.02
N SER A 67 -11.59 -0.23 0.06
CA SER A 67 -13.04 0.00 0.06
C SER A 67 -13.39 1.45 -0.29
N ARG A 68 -12.74 2.43 0.34
CA ARG A 68 -12.93 3.86 0.05
C ARG A 68 -12.51 4.22 -1.37
N ARG A 69 -11.38 3.70 -1.84
CA ARG A 69 -10.92 3.88 -3.23
C ARG A 69 -11.95 3.36 -4.21
N LYS A 70 -12.46 2.14 -3.99
CA LYS A 70 -13.50 1.53 -4.83
C LYS A 70 -14.76 2.38 -4.87
N ALA A 71 -15.26 2.81 -3.70
CA ALA A 71 -16.44 3.67 -3.60
C ALA A 71 -16.26 5.01 -4.34
N GLN A 72 -15.10 5.62 -4.23
CA GLN A 72 -14.77 6.88 -4.89
C GLN A 72 -14.68 6.72 -6.42
N LEU A 73 -14.04 5.67 -6.91
CA LEU A 73 -13.96 5.40 -8.34
C LEU A 73 -15.33 5.08 -8.94
N LEU A 74 -16.19 4.34 -8.22
CA LEU A 74 -17.56 4.11 -8.62
C LEU A 74 -18.36 5.42 -8.68
N ALA A 75 -18.23 6.28 -7.66
CA ALA A 75 -18.93 7.58 -7.64
C ALA A 75 -18.53 8.49 -8.80
N TRP A 76 -17.30 8.40 -9.28
CA TRP A 76 -16.78 9.29 -10.33
C TRP A 76 -16.93 8.73 -11.74
N TYR A 77 -16.85 7.41 -11.90
CA TYR A 77 -16.67 6.79 -13.23
C TYR A 77 -17.71 5.70 -13.57
N ALA A 78 -18.59 5.32 -12.64
CA ALA A 78 -19.55 4.23 -12.90
C ALA A 78 -20.65 4.59 -13.88
N ASP A 79 -20.95 5.88 -14.06
CA ASP A 79 -21.97 6.34 -14.97
C ASP A 79 -21.47 6.38 -16.42
N VAL A 80 -22.38 6.02 -17.34
CA VAL A 80 -22.14 6.15 -18.77
C VAL A 80 -22.24 7.63 -19.17
N ASN A 81 -21.19 8.18 -19.74
CA ASN A 81 -21.21 9.52 -20.28
C ASN A 81 -21.40 9.47 -21.79
N VAL A 82 -22.57 9.90 -22.25
CA VAL A 82 -22.97 9.87 -23.65
C VAL A 82 -22.22 10.91 -24.49
N ASP A 83 -21.69 11.97 -23.84
CA ASP A 83 -20.92 13.01 -24.53
C ASP A 83 -19.49 12.58 -24.87
N ASN A 84 -19.00 11.49 -24.25
CA ASN A 84 -17.69 10.93 -24.55
C ASN A 84 -17.74 10.04 -25.79
N ASP A 85 -16.61 9.94 -26.50
CA ASP A 85 -16.46 8.94 -27.56
C ASP A 85 -16.65 7.51 -27.01
N LEU A 86 -17.38 6.67 -27.77
CA LEU A 86 -17.68 5.29 -27.41
C LEU A 86 -16.41 4.50 -27.06
N THR A 87 -15.32 4.72 -27.79
CA THR A 87 -14.05 4.02 -27.55
C THR A 87 -13.49 4.36 -26.18
N ASN A 88 -13.60 5.61 -25.78
CA ASN A 88 -13.14 6.09 -24.46
C ASN A 88 -14.00 5.49 -23.33
N GLU A 89 -15.32 5.40 -23.53
CA GLU A 89 -16.22 4.78 -22.56
C GLU A 89 -15.93 3.28 -22.38
N ILE A 90 -15.70 2.55 -23.47
CA ILE A 90 -15.31 1.14 -23.43
C ILE A 90 -13.99 0.97 -22.66
N ASN A 91 -12.99 1.80 -22.95
CA ASN A 91 -11.69 1.75 -22.28
C ASN A 91 -11.80 2.10 -20.79
N LYS A 92 -12.65 3.07 -20.43
CA LYS A 92 -12.95 3.43 -19.05
C LYS A 92 -13.49 2.23 -18.24
N PHE A 93 -14.50 1.52 -18.77
CA PHE A 93 -15.07 0.36 -18.07
C PHE A 93 -14.13 -0.84 -18.02
N LYS A 94 -13.32 -1.07 -19.05
CA LYS A 94 -12.24 -2.06 -18.99
C LYS A 94 -11.22 -1.74 -17.92
N TRP A 95 -10.79 -0.48 -17.86
CA TRP A 95 -9.85 -0.01 -16.84
C TRP A 95 -10.43 -0.16 -15.41
N LEU A 96 -11.72 0.13 -15.21
CA LEU A 96 -12.39 -0.09 -13.92
C LEU A 96 -12.41 -1.58 -13.51
N ALA A 97 -12.55 -2.49 -14.46
CA ALA A 97 -12.45 -3.93 -14.20
C ALA A 97 -11.01 -4.35 -13.85
N GLU A 98 -9.99 -3.83 -14.57
CA GLU A 98 -8.58 -4.05 -14.25
C GLU A 98 -8.18 -3.53 -12.85
N GLN A 99 -8.84 -2.47 -12.39
CA GLN A 99 -8.66 -1.93 -11.04
C GLN A 99 -9.47 -2.67 -9.96
N GLU A 100 -10.14 -3.76 -10.30
CA GLU A 100 -11.02 -4.54 -9.40
C GLU A 100 -12.16 -3.72 -8.78
N VAL A 101 -12.54 -2.63 -9.44
CA VAL A 101 -13.64 -1.76 -9.01
C VAL A 101 -14.98 -2.34 -9.48
N LEU A 102 -15.03 -2.83 -10.72
CA LEU A 102 -16.14 -3.56 -11.31
C LEU A 102 -15.74 -5.01 -11.53
N THR A 103 -16.73 -5.90 -11.50
CA THR A 103 -16.54 -7.28 -11.98
C THR A 103 -16.47 -7.30 -13.50
N GLU A 104 -15.95 -8.38 -14.09
CA GLU A 104 -15.95 -8.52 -15.56
C GLU A 104 -17.35 -8.50 -16.15
N GLU A 105 -18.33 -9.10 -15.46
CA GLU A 105 -19.72 -9.11 -15.87
C GLU A 105 -20.32 -7.71 -15.83
N GLU A 106 -20.13 -6.97 -14.75
CA GLU A 106 -20.59 -5.58 -14.61
C GLU A 106 -19.95 -4.67 -15.65
N SER A 107 -18.67 -4.84 -15.93
CA SER A 107 -17.96 -4.09 -16.97
C SER A 107 -18.54 -4.37 -18.35
N LYS A 108 -18.81 -5.63 -18.69
CA LYS A 108 -19.46 -6.02 -19.96
C LYS A 108 -20.86 -5.42 -20.09
N GLN A 109 -21.67 -5.47 -19.02
CA GLN A 109 -23.01 -4.86 -19.01
C GLN A 109 -22.95 -3.35 -19.25
N LYS A 110 -22.01 -2.66 -18.59
CA LYS A 110 -21.80 -1.21 -18.79
C LYS A 110 -21.32 -0.87 -20.21
N ILE A 111 -20.48 -1.70 -20.79
CA ILE A 111 -20.05 -1.53 -22.19
C ILE A 111 -21.21 -1.72 -23.15
N GLU A 112 -22.07 -2.70 -22.93
CA GLU A 112 -23.28 -2.91 -23.75
C GLU A 112 -24.27 -1.75 -23.61
N GLU A 113 -24.46 -1.25 -22.38
CA GLU A 113 -25.27 -0.07 -22.10
C GLU A 113 -24.74 1.16 -22.84
N ALA A 114 -23.43 1.42 -22.79
CA ALA A 114 -22.80 2.51 -23.50
C ALA A 114 -22.97 2.41 -25.01
N LYS A 115 -22.82 1.23 -25.60
CA LYS A 115 -23.06 0.98 -27.03
C LYS A 115 -24.51 1.27 -27.42
N PHE A 116 -25.46 0.84 -26.60
CA PHE A 116 -26.88 1.07 -26.83
C PHE A 116 -27.22 2.57 -26.84
N TYR A 117 -26.74 3.34 -25.88
CA TYR A 117 -26.96 4.80 -25.84
C TYR A 117 -26.35 5.51 -27.02
N HIS A 118 -25.13 5.18 -27.43
CA HIS A 118 -24.50 5.76 -28.61
C HIS A 118 -25.19 5.40 -29.91
N GLN A 119 -25.78 4.20 -30.01
CA GLN A 119 -26.56 3.80 -31.17
C GLN A 119 -27.87 4.57 -31.27
N GLN A 120 -28.59 4.76 -30.16
CA GLN A 120 -29.82 5.58 -30.14
C GLN A 120 -29.54 7.02 -30.56
N GLN A 121 -28.46 7.63 -30.08
CA GLN A 121 -28.08 8.99 -30.44
C GLN A 121 -27.78 9.13 -31.94
N GLY A 122 -27.08 8.17 -32.53
CA GLY A 122 -26.82 8.15 -33.97
C GLY A 122 -28.08 7.96 -34.82
N ASP A 123 -29.08 7.25 -34.32
CA ASP A 123 -30.36 7.07 -35.02
C ASP A 123 -31.22 8.33 -34.91
N GLU A 124 -31.22 9.05 -33.77
CA GLU A 124 -31.93 10.32 -33.63
C GLU A 124 -31.33 11.41 -34.52
N GLU A 125 -30.02 11.51 -34.65
CA GLU A 125 -29.38 12.45 -35.58
C GLU A 125 -29.72 12.16 -37.06
N ARG A 126 -29.90 10.92 -37.42
CA ARG A 126 -30.32 10.53 -38.79
C ARG A 126 -31.78 10.88 -39.12
N LEU A 127 -32.63 10.92 -38.09
CA LEU A 127 -34.04 11.28 -38.27
C LEU A 127 -34.28 12.78 -38.37
N LEU A 128 -33.30 13.57 -37.89
CA LEU A 128 -33.39 15.03 -37.90
C LEU A 128 -32.75 15.67 -39.14
N ASN A 129 -32.05 14.92 -39.99
CA ASN A 129 -31.47 15.35 -41.26
C ASN A 129 -32.19 14.71 -42.45
#